data_f677d1d5b3168913599a9eb7eb5d18d3
#
_entry.id   f677d1d5b3168913599a9eb7eb5d18d3
#
_cell.length_a   1.000
_cell.length_b   1.000
_cell.length_c   1.000
_cell.angle_alpha   90.00
_cell.angle_beta   90.00
_cell.angle_gamma   90.00
#
_symmetry.space_group_name_H-M   'P 1'
#
loop_
_entity.id
_entity.type
_entity.pdbx_description
1 polymer ?
#
loop_
_entity_poly.entity_id
_entity_poly.type
_entity_poly.pdbx_seq_one_letter_code
_entity_poly.pdbx_strand_id
1 'polypeptide(L)'
;MHNDCGVSKIIEAIPSSLKQMFQCKQFAASLMERMTAQGMKGEMVTLQSQTRYIWSNTFNRTITETGEHVGVKVGNTMYDNLYPQGIEYSKWLMDLEVGSPVLPPTITPFNIIL
;
A
#
# COMPACT_ATOMS: atom_id res chain seq x y z
N MET A 1 -15.49 9.89 13.06
CA MET A 1 -15.76 8.57 12.47
C MET A 1 -14.65 8.20 11.51
N HIS A 2 -14.10 7.06 11.69
CA HIS A 2 -12.95 6.63 10.91
C HIS A 2 -13.37 5.69 9.80
N ASN A 3 -12.83 5.89 8.61
CA ASN A 3 -13.02 4.96 7.51
C ASN A 3 -12.30 3.63 7.76
N ASP A 4 -11.43 3.60 8.78
CA ASP A 4 -10.61 2.41 9.06
C ASP A 4 -11.45 1.16 9.34
N CYS A 5 -12.57 1.29 10.04
CA CYS A 5 -13.44 0.14 10.30
C CYS A 5 -14.02 -0.42 9.01
N GLY A 6 -14.43 0.46 8.09
CA GLY A 6 -14.93 0.05 6.78
C GLY A 6 -13.85 -0.58 5.94
N VAL A 7 -12.65 0.00 5.96
CA VAL A 7 -11.51 -0.52 5.21
C VAL A 7 -11.11 -1.89 5.73
N SER A 8 -11.08 -2.07 7.05
CA SER A 8 -10.74 -3.37 7.65
C SER A 8 -11.67 -4.48 7.18
N LYS A 9 -12.97 -4.21 7.12
CA LYS A 9 -13.94 -5.20 6.64
C LYS A 9 -13.73 -5.54 5.17
N ILE A 10 -13.42 -4.52 4.36
CA ILE A 10 -13.12 -4.74 2.95
C ILE A 10 -11.90 -5.64 2.81
N ILE A 11 -10.85 -5.38 3.61
CA ILE A 11 -9.61 -6.13 3.54
C ILE A 11 -9.82 -7.58 3.98
N GLU A 12 -10.68 -7.81 4.97
CA GLU A 12 -11.01 -9.18 5.40
C GLU A 12 -11.57 -10.01 4.24
N ALA A 13 -12.29 -9.36 3.34
CA ALA A 13 -12.88 -10.04 2.18
C ALA A 13 -11.87 -10.27 1.05
N ILE A 14 -10.70 -9.63 1.08
CA ILE A 14 -9.67 -9.85 0.08
C ILE A 14 -9.02 -11.21 0.33
N PRO A 15 -8.85 -12.05 -0.70
CA PRO A 15 -8.24 -13.37 -0.52
C PRO A 15 -6.85 -13.29 0.12
N SER A 16 -6.55 -14.21 1.00
CA SER A 16 -5.26 -14.23 1.69
C SER A 16 -4.09 -14.43 0.72
N SER A 17 -4.34 -15.02 -0.45
CA SER A 17 -3.30 -15.15 -1.46
C SER A 17 -2.75 -13.82 -1.95
N LEU A 18 -3.55 -12.75 -1.87
CA LEU A 18 -3.12 -11.40 -2.25
C LEU A 18 -2.41 -10.67 -1.11
N LYS A 19 -2.40 -11.24 0.08
CA LYS A 19 -1.74 -10.67 1.27
C LYS A 19 -0.38 -11.30 1.50
N GLN A 20 0.23 -11.82 0.45
CA GLN A 20 1.53 -12.48 0.51
C GLN A 20 2.61 -11.61 -0.12
N MET A 21 3.86 -12.01 0.09
CA MET A 21 5.00 -11.31 -0.48
C MET A 21 4.87 -11.20 -2.01
N PHE A 22 5.29 -10.07 -2.56
CA PHE A 22 5.26 -9.78 -4.00
C PHE A 22 3.85 -9.63 -4.61
N GLN A 23 2.81 -9.46 -3.77
CA GLN A 23 1.44 -9.28 -4.25
C GLN A 23 0.94 -7.84 -4.04
N CYS A 24 1.86 -6.86 -3.94
CA CYS A 24 1.49 -5.50 -3.61
C CYS A 24 0.51 -4.88 -4.62
N LYS A 25 0.75 -5.09 -5.92
CA LYS A 25 -0.10 -4.50 -6.95
C LYS A 25 -1.48 -5.13 -6.96
N GLN A 26 -1.55 -6.45 -6.83
CA GLN A 26 -2.80 -7.19 -6.80
C GLN A 26 -3.62 -6.83 -5.56
N PHE A 27 -2.96 -6.71 -4.41
CA PHE A 27 -3.64 -6.30 -3.19
C PHE A 27 -4.19 -4.88 -3.33
N ALA A 28 -3.37 -3.93 -3.78
CA ALA A 28 -3.78 -2.55 -3.95
C ALA A 28 -4.95 -2.42 -4.93
N ALA A 29 -4.87 -3.12 -6.06
CA ALA A 29 -5.93 -3.08 -7.06
C ALA A 29 -7.24 -3.61 -6.49
N SER A 30 -7.20 -4.72 -5.79
CA SER A 30 -8.39 -5.32 -5.18
C SER A 30 -9.00 -4.39 -4.13
N LEU A 31 -8.15 -3.79 -3.28
CA LEU A 31 -8.62 -2.88 -2.25
C LEU A 31 -9.26 -1.63 -2.85
N MET A 32 -8.59 -1.00 -3.82
CA MET A 32 -9.11 0.21 -4.46
C MET A 32 -10.44 -0.06 -5.18
N GLU A 33 -10.55 -1.19 -5.88
CA GLU A 33 -11.78 -1.55 -6.57
C GLU A 33 -12.94 -1.72 -5.60
N ARG A 34 -12.70 -2.43 -4.49
CA ARG A 34 -13.74 -2.67 -3.48
C ARG A 34 -14.12 -1.38 -2.76
N MET A 35 -13.15 -0.52 -2.46
CA MET A 35 -13.42 0.77 -1.83
C MET A 35 -14.24 1.66 -2.76
N THR A 36 -13.86 1.71 -4.03
CA THR A 36 -14.58 2.52 -5.03
C THR A 36 -16.03 2.05 -5.15
N ALA A 37 -16.26 0.74 -5.15
CA ALA A 37 -17.61 0.18 -5.23
C ALA A 37 -18.48 0.60 -4.04
N GLN A 38 -17.86 0.92 -2.91
CA GLN A 38 -18.59 1.36 -1.71
C GLN A 38 -18.57 2.88 -1.53
N GLY A 39 -18.12 3.62 -2.54
CA GLY A 39 -18.07 5.07 -2.47
C GLY A 39 -16.96 5.63 -1.59
N MET A 40 -15.99 4.82 -1.23
CA MET A 40 -14.86 5.26 -0.42
C MET A 40 -13.72 5.75 -1.30
N LYS A 41 -13.03 6.77 -0.83
CA LYS A 41 -11.90 7.36 -1.56
C LYS A 41 -10.62 7.21 -0.75
N GLY A 42 -9.50 7.29 -1.45
CA GLY A 42 -8.18 7.22 -0.83
C GLY A 42 -7.12 7.58 -1.84
N GLU A 43 -5.90 7.19 -1.57
CA GLU A 43 -4.77 7.49 -2.43
C GLU A 43 -3.93 6.24 -2.65
N MET A 44 -3.51 6.02 -3.90
CA MET A 44 -2.54 4.98 -4.20
C MET A 44 -1.15 5.60 -4.07
N VAL A 45 -0.29 4.96 -3.27
CA VAL A 45 1.07 5.44 -3.07
C VAL A 45 2.03 4.42 -3.67
N THR A 46 2.88 4.89 -4.58
CA THR A 46 3.85 4.04 -5.25
C THR A 46 5.26 4.48 -4.85
N LEU A 47 6.05 3.54 -4.34
CA LEU A 47 7.47 3.72 -4.11
C LEU A 47 8.24 3.13 -5.28
N GLN A 48 9.28 3.85 -5.73
CA GLN A 48 10.13 3.40 -6.81
C GLN A 48 11.58 3.41 -6.36
N SER A 49 12.30 2.35 -6.71
CA SER A 49 13.72 2.23 -6.43
C SER A 49 14.48 2.05 -7.74
N GLN A 50 15.57 2.81 -7.90
CA GLN A 50 16.42 2.66 -9.07
C GLN A 50 17.29 1.41 -9.02
N THR A 51 17.37 0.78 -7.84
CA THR A 51 18.16 -0.45 -7.67
C THR A 51 17.35 -1.72 -7.91
N ARG A 52 16.07 -1.63 -8.26
CA ARG A 52 15.12 -2.75 -8.37
C ARG A 52 14.65 -3.30 -7.02
N TYR A 53 15.33 -2.99 -5.94
CA TYR A 53 15.03 -3.59 -4.65
C TYR A 53 14.56 -2.53 -3.67
N ILE A 54 13.56 -2.89 -2.86
CA ILE A 54 13.11 -2.09 -1.73
C ILE A 54 13.19 -3.01 -0.52
N TRP A 55 13.88 -2.55 0.52
CA TRP A 55 14.14 -3.31 1.74
C TRP A 55 13.14 -2.95 2.82
N SER A 56 12.64 -3.96 3.54
CA SER A 56 11.81 -3.73 4.72
C SER A 56 12.61 -4.03 5.98
N ASN A 57 12.68 -3.06 6.86
CA ASN A 57 13.37 -3.24 8.15
C ASN A 57 12.58 -4.16 9.08
N THR A 58 11.25 -4.10 9.03
CA THR A 58 10.42 -4.97 9.85
C THR A 58 10.54 -6.43 9.44
N PHE A 59 10.46 -6.70 8.13
CA PHE A 59 10.52 -8.06 7.62
C PHE A 59 11.96 -8.53 7.38
N ASN A 60 12.91 -7.62 7.50
CA ASN A 60 14.33 -7.90 7.35
C ASN A 60 14.65 -8.61 6.03
N ARG A 61 14.06 -8.10 4.95
CA ARG A 61 14.26 -8.65 3.61
C ARG A 61 13.81 -7.67 2.54
N THR A 62 14.20 -7.96 1.31
CA THR A 62 13.70 -7.27 0.13
C THR A 62 12.24 -7.64 -0.10
N ILE A 63 11.38 -6.64 -0.33
CA ILE A 63 9.94 -6.87 -0.53
C ILE A 63 9.50 -6.71 -1.97
N THR A 64 10.38 -6.28 -2.86
CA THR A 64 10.12 -6.22 -4.29
C THR A 64 11.42 -6.40 -5.05
N GLU A 65 11.31 -6.97 -6.25
CA GLU A 65 12.44 -7.15 -7.16
C GLU A 65 12.20 -6.44 -8.49
N THR A 66 11.10 -5.69 -8.60
CA THR A 66 10.75 -4.94 -9.81
C THR A 66 11.07 -3.46 -9.67
N GLY A 67 11.46 -3.02 -8.49
CA GLY A 67 11.72 -1.61 -8.22
C GLY A 67 10.48 -0.82 -7.82
N GLU A 68 9.32 -1.46 -7.74
CA GLU A 68 8.08 -0.79 -7.36
C GLU A 68 7.38 -1.49 -6.22
N HIS A 69 6.83 -0.69 -5.30
CA HIS A 69 5.96 -1.19 -4.25
C HIS A 69 4.78 -0.23 -4.10
N VAL A 70 3.59 -0.79 -3.98
CA VAL A 70 2.35 -0.02 -4.00
C VAL A 70 1.56 -0.28 -2.74
N GLY A 71 1.00 0.77 -2.16
CA GLY A 71 0.06 0.67 -1.05
C GLY A 71 -1.11 1.61 -1.25
N VAL A 72 -2.10 1.48 -0.39
CA VAL A 72 -3.29 2.34 -0.40
C VAL A 72 -3.32 3.14 0.89
N LYS A 73 -3.39 4.46 0.75
CA LYS A 73 -3.42 5.38 1.88
C LYS A 73 -4.84 5.88 2.10
N VAL A 74 -5.33 5.73 3.31
CA VAL A 74 -6.65 6.23 3.73
C VAL A 74 -6.41 7.09 4.97
N GLY A 75 -6.61 8.40 4.82
CA GLY A 75 -6.21 9.32 5.87
C GLY A 75 -4.70 9.25 6.08
N ASN A 76 -4.28 8.86 7.26
CA ASN A 76 -2.85 8.73 7.59
C ASN A 76 -2.43 7.26 7.77
N THR A 77 -3.26 6.33 7.34
CA THR A 77 -3.02 4.90 7.48
C THR A 77 -2.72 4.30 6.12
N MET A 78 -1.66 3.48 6.06
CA MET A 78 -1.30 2.73 4.86
C MET A 78 -1.72 1.29 4.98
N TYR A 79 -2.18 0.73 3.88
CA TYR A 79 -2.54 -0.69 3.76
C TYR A 79 -1.83 -1.26 2.55
N ASP A 80 -1.12 -2.36 2.76
CA ASP A 80 -0.53 -3.09 1.64
C ASP A 80 -0.57 -4.59 1.94
N ASN A 81 -0.02 -5.40 1.03
CA ASN A 81 -0.04 -6.85 1.18
C ASN A 81 0.68 -7.34 2.44
N LEU A 82 1.64 -6.57 2.95
CA LEU A 82 2.42 -6.92 4.15
C LEU A 82 1.83 -6.33 5.43
N TYR A 83 1.06 -5.26 5.29
CA TYR A 83 0.40 -4.57 6.41
C TYR A 83 -1.11 -4.47 6.15
N PRO A 84 -1.79 -5.62 6.01
CA PRO A 84 -3.22 -5.57 5.72
C PRO A 84 -4.05 -5.00 6.88
N GLN A 85 -3.49 -5.00 8.10
CA GLN A 85 -4.18 -4.39 9.26
C GLN A 85 -3.98 -2.87 9.30
N GLY A 86 -3.09 -2.35 8.50
CA GLY A 86 -2.77 -0.94 8.47
C GLY A 86 -1.54 -0.59 9.29
N ILE A 87 -0.84 0.42 8.85
CA ILE A 87 0.32 0.98 9.53
C ILE A 87 0.30 2.48 9.29
N GLU A 88 0.76 3.27 10.26
CA GLU A 88 0.85 4.71 10.08
C GLU A 88 1.76 5.04 8.89
N TYR A 89 1.36 6.02 8.08
CA TYR A 89 2.07 6.35 6.84
C TYR A 89 3.55 6.68 7.07
N SER A 90 3.84 7.47 8.10
CA SER A 90 5.24 7.82 8.40
C SER A 90 6.06 6.59 8.76
N LYS A 91 5.48 5.65 9.48
CA LYS A 91 6.17 4.41 9.84
C LYS A 91 6.39 3.51 8.63
N TRP A 92 5.43 3.49 7.72
CA TRP A 92 5.55 2.75 6.47
C TRP A 92 6.72 3.27 5.63
N LEU A 93 6.83 4.60 5.54
CA LEU A 93 7.94 5.22 4.82
C LEU A 93 9.30 4.95 5.50
N MET A 94 9.33 4.90 6.81
CA MET A 94 10.56 4.62 7.55
C MET A 94 10.98 3.16 7.46
N ASP A 95 10.01 2.27 7.33
CA ASP A 95 10.28 0.83 7.23
C ASP A 95 10.86 0.45 5.87
N LEU A 96 10.43 1.13 4.80
CA LEU A 96 10.76 0.74 3.43
C LEU A 96 11.88 1.60 2.89
N GLU A 97 13.05 0.99 2.66
CA GLU A 97 14.22 1.70 2.16
C GLU A 97 14.38 1.46 0.66
N VAL A 98 14.32 2.55 -0.10
CA VAL A 98 14.59 2.51 -1.53
C VAL A 98 16.07 2.80 -1.77
N GLY A 99 16.58 2.31 -2.89
CA GLY A 99 17.98 2.54 -3.23
C GLY A 99 18.27 4.01 -3.54
N SER A 100 19.55 4.36 -3.42
CA SER A 100 20.02 5.71 -3.73
C SER A 100 20.15 5.92 -5.25
N PRO A 101 19.74 7.09 -5.82
CA PRO A 101 19.11 8.19 -5.10
C PRO A 101 17.67 7.87 -4.71
N VAL A 102 17.25 8.41 -3.58
CA VAL A 102 15.90 8.20 -3.08
C VAL A 102 14.92 9.01 -3.93
N LEU A 103 13.92 8.32 -4.47
CA LEU A 103 12.86 8.96 -5.26
C LEU A 103 11.66 9.22 -4.36
N PRO A 104 11.00 10.39 -4.49
CA PRO A 104 9.81 10.66 -3.69
C PRO A 104 8.67 9.73 -4.07
N PRO A 105 7.78 9.41 -3.12
CA PRO A 105 6.61 8.58 -3.44
C PRO A 105 5.72 9.28 -4.45
N THR A 106 5.09 8.50 -5.33
CA THR A 106 4.06 8.99 -6.23
C THR A 106 2.71 8.74 -5.59
N ILE A 107 1.91 9.80 -5.42
CA ILE A 107 0.61 9.72 -4.77
C ILE A 107 -0.47 10.01 -5.79
N THR A 108 -1.38 9.05 -6.00
CA THR A 108 -2.45 9.17 -6.98
C THR A 108 -3.79 8.96 -6.29
N PRO A 109 -4.61 10.02 -6.15
CA PRO A 109 -5.95 9.86 -5.57
C PRO A 109 -6.85 8.99 -6.44
N PHE A 110 -7.76 8.26 -5.81
CA PHE A 110 -8.76 7.49 -6.54
C PHE A 110 -10.15 7.75 -5.94
N ASN A 111 -11.18 7.47 -6.76
CA ASN A 111 -12.59 7.70 -6.44
C ASN A 111 -12.86 9.16 -6.08
N ILE A 112 -12.31 10.07 -6.88
CA ILE A 112 -12.57 11.50 -6.74
C ILE A 112 -13.87 11.84 -7.46
N ILE A 113 -14.76 12.53 -6.77
CA ILE A 113 -15.99 13.05 -7.37
C ILE A 113 -15.72 14.50 -7.75
N LEU A 114 -15.76 14.77 -9.03
CA LEU A 114 -15.52 16.12 -9.55
C LEU A 114 -16.85 16.87 -9.76
#